data_c2b69bbacd1b6ef0343cb7a54d1127d1
#
_entry.id   c2b69bbacd1b6ef0343cb7a54d1127d1
#
_cell.length_a   1.000
_cell.length_b   1.000
_cell.length_c   1.000
_cell.angle_alpha   90.00
_cell.angle_beta   90.00
_cell.angle_gamma   90.00
#
_symmetry.space_group_name_H-M   'P 1'
#
loop_
_entity.id
_entity.type
_entity.pdbx_description
1 polymer ?
#
loop_
_entity_poly.entity_id
_entity_poly.type
_entity_poly.pdbx_seq_one_letter_code
_entity_poly.pdbx_strand_id
1 'polypeptide(L)'
;MSYATLAGRTAVITGAASGMGNATARLLAAQGVRVALLARRAERLEELAGKITADGGRALAVAADVTEQASVDAAAERVHAEFGPVDLVVNAAGVMLPNPVDAGRADEWQRMLDTNVTGALRIIRAFTADLVAAAAGGRTADLVNISSIGAHITFPNYAVYGATKAALTYLSASLRTELGPRDVRVTNIEPGLTDSELAGHVDNAELSGQLDGMFDALGGLSSDEIADLIAYTTSRARHINLRQVVVLPTRQA
;
A
#
# COMPACT_ATOMS: atom_id res chain seq x y z
N MET A 1 -9.06 9.84 15.81
CA MET A 1 -8.14 9.34 16.87
C MET A 1 -6.82 10.06 16.74
N SER A 2 -6.04 10.20 17.81
CA SER A 2 -4.71 10.82 17.77
C SER A 2 -3.64 9.71 17.85
N TYR A 3 -2.68 9.76 16.94
CA TYR A 3 -1.55 8.83 16.85
C TYR A 3 -0.23 9.60 17.08
N ALA A 4 -0.10 10.26 18.22
CA ALA A 4 1.00 11.19 18.53
C ALA A 4 2.41 10.61 18.29
N THR A 5 2.58 9.28 18.36
CA THR A 5 3.86 8.60 18.09
C THR A 5 4.27 8.61 16.61
N LEU A 6 3.39 9.04 15.71
CA LEU A 6 3.69 9.17 14.28
C LEU A 6 4.35 10.49 13.92
N ALA A 7 4.19 11.52 14.74
CA ALA A 7 4.71 12.86 14.44
C ALA A 7 6.23 12.84 14.20
N GLY A 8 6.65 13.57 13.17
CA GLY A 8 8.07 13.71 12.78
C GLY A 8 8.63 12.56 11.94
N ARG A 9 7.87 11.50 11.70
CA ARG A 9 8.25 10.41 10.80
C ARG A 9 8.29 10.85 9.33
N THR A 10 8.96 10.07 8.50
CA THR A 10 9.00 10.25 7.04
C THR A 10 8.47 8.98 6.37
N ALA A 11 7.38 9.13 5.63
CA ALA A 11 6.73 8.02 4.94
C ALA A 11 6.82 8.13 3.41
N VAL A 12 7.04 7.00 2.76
CA VAL A 12 6.81 6.80 1.33
C VAL A 12 5.54 5.97 1.15
N ILE A 13 4.62 6.46 0.32
CA ILE A 13 3.32 5.81 0.08
C ILE A 13 3.14 5.63 -1.42
N THR A 14 3.13 4.39 -1.90
CA THR A 14 2.81 4.10 -3.30
C THR A 14 1.31 4.00 -3.52
N GLY A 15 0.85 4.21 -4.76
CA GLY A 15 -0.58 4.23 -5.06
C GLY A 15 -1.32 5.43 -4.45
N ALA A 16 -0.60 6.50 -4.10
CA ALA A 16 -1.14 7.65 -3.37
C ALA A 16 -2.13 8.52 -4.17
N ALA A 17 -2.27 8.29 -5.48
CA ALA A 17 -3.20 9.05 -6.31
C ALA A 17 -4.69 8.73 -6.06
N SER A 18 -5.01 7.65 -5.36
CA SER A 18 -6.41 7.23 -5.09
C SER A 18 -6.53 6.21 -3.95
N GLY A 19 -7.76 5.88 -3.57
CA GLY A 19 -8.10 4.79 -2.67
C GLY A 19 -7.32 4.79 -1.36
N MET A 20 -6.90 3.60 -0.93
CA MET A 20 -6.22 3.38 0.36
C MET A 20 -4.91 4.16 0.49
N GLY A 21 -4.12 4.31 -0.60
CA GLY A 21 -2.88 5.09 -0.59
C GLY A 21 -3.12 6.58 -0.34
N ASN A 22 -4.15 7.15 -0.98
CA ASN A 22 -4.56 8.55 -0.79
C ASN A 22 -5.06 8.79 0.65
N ALA A 23 -5.98 7.95 1.12
CA ALA A 23 -6.51 8.04 2.48
C ALA A 23 -5.40 7.94 3.54
N THR A 24 -4.48 6.99 3.36
CA THR A 24 -3.31 6.81 4.23
C THR A 24 -2.44 8.07 4.25
N ALA A 25 -2.16 8.66 3.08
CA ALA A 25 -1.35 9.87 2.98
C ALA A 25 -1.98 11.04 3.74
N ARG A 26 -3.27 11.28 3.56
CA ARG A 26 -4.01 12.33 4.27
C ARG A 26 -3.97 12.13 5.78
N LEU A 27 -4.29 10.92 6.23
CA LEU A 27 -4.33 10.61 7.66
C LEU A 27 -2.95 10.74 8.31
N LEU A 28 -1.91 10.15 7.70
CA LEU A 28 -0.56 10.22 8.24
C LEU A 28 -0.02 11.67 8.27
N ALA A 29 -0.27 12.45 7.22
CA ALA A 29 0.10 13.86 7.19
C ALA A 29 -0.59 14.67 8.31
N ALA A 30 -1.88 14.42 8.56
CA ALA A 30 -2.64 15.04 9.66
C ALA A 30 -2.10 14.64 11.05
N GLN A 31 -1.34 13.53 11.16
CA GLN A 31 -0.64 13.12 12.38
C GLN A 31 0.81 13.65 12.45
N GLY A 32 1.20 14.55 11.54
CA GLY A 32 2.53 15.17 11.52
C GLY A 32 3.63 14.35 10.84
N VAL A 33 3.26 13.35 10.04
CA VAL A 33 4.19 12.60 9.19
C VAL A 33 4.51 13.41 7.93
N ARG A 34 5.76 13.45 7.50
CA ARG A 34 6.15 13.93 6.15
C ARG A 34 5.86 12.82 5.16
N VAL A 35 5.01 13.05 4.17
CA VAL A 35 4.56 12.02 3.25
C VAL A 35 5.05 12.25 1.81
N ALA A 36 5.82 11.33 1.28
CA ALA A 36 6.15 11.28 -0.14
C ALA A 36 5.10 10.43 -0.86
N LEU A 37 4.40 11.05 -1.81
CA LEU A 37 3.26 10.52 -2.52
C LEU A 37 3.72 9.99 -3.88
N LEU A 38 3.74 8.68 -4.06
CA LEU A 38 4.22 8.04 -5.28
C LEU A 38 3.07 7.42 -6.07
N ALA A 39 2.90 7.84 -7.32
CA ALA A 39 2.01 7.21 -8.32
C ALA A 39 2.32 7.75 -9.72
N ARG A 40 1.69 7.18 -10.75
CA ARG A 40 1.88 7.61 -12.15
C ARG A 40 1.17 8.92 -12.48
N ARG A 41 0.03 9.21 -11.84
CA ARG A 41 -0.82 10.38 -12.13
C ARG A 41 -0.30 11.62 -11.38
N ALA A 42 0.64 12.36 -11.99
CA ALA A 42 1.29 13.51 -11.38
C ALA A 42 0.29 14.56 -10.89
N GLU A 43 -0.67 14.96 -11.73
CA GLU A 43 -1.68 15.98 -11.40
C GLU A 43 -2.47 15.64 -10.13
N ARG A 44 -2.86 14.36 -9.95
CA ARG A 44 -3.56 13.93 -8.75
C ARG A 44 -2.69 13.96 -7.50
N LEU A 45 -1.39 13.68 -7.65
CA LEU A 45 -0.44 13.78 -6.54
C LEU A 45 -0.21 15.23 -6.14
N GLU A 46 -0.10 16.14 -7.09
CA GLU A 46 0.05 17.58 -6.85
C GLU A 46 -1.18 18.16 -6.16
N GLU A 47 -2.38 17.79 -6.62
CA GLU A 47 -3.63 18.16 -5.96
C GLU A 47 -3.68 17.67 -4.51
N LEU A 48 -3.32 16.41 -4.28
CA LEU A 48 -3.29 15.85 -2.93
C LEU A 48 -2.25 16.54 -2.04
N ALA A 49 -1.04 16.77 -2.57
CA ALA A 49 0.02 17.46 -1.85
C ALA A 49 -0.38 18.88 -1.48
N GLY A 50 -1.06 19.60 -2.41
CA GLY A 50 -1.61 20.93 -2.16
C GLY A 50 -2.65 20.94 -1.04
N LYS A 51 -3.59 19.98 -1.03
CA LYS A 51 -4.58 19.83 0.05
C LYS A 51 -3.91 19.56 1.40
N ILE A 52 -2.99 18.60 1.45
CA ILE A 52 -2.25 18.26 2.68
C ILE A 52 -1.49 19.49 3.20
N THR A 53 -0.85 20.26 2.32
CA THR A 53 -0.08 21.45 2.69
C THR A 53 -1.00 22.58 3.19
N ALA A 54 -2.15 22.76 2.56
CA ALA A 54 -3.16 23.74 3.00
C ALA A 54 -3.69 23.42 4.40
N ASP A 55 -3.78 22.14 4.74
CA ASP A 55 -4.19 21.66 6.07
C ASP A 55 -3.02 21.66 7.09
N GLY A 56 -1.85 22.21 6.75
CA GLY A 56 -0.67 22.34 7.61
C GLY A 56 0.24 21.12 7.66
N GLY A 57 -0.02 20.09 6.84
CA GLY A 57 0.84 18.91 6.70
C GLY A 57 2.03 19.15 5.77
N ARG A 58 2.88 18.13 5.61
CA ARG A 58 4.04 18.14 4.70
C ARG A 58 3.96 16.99 3.73
N ALA A 59 3.80 17.30 2.43
CA ALA A 59 3.69 16.31 1.36
C ALA A 59 4.63 16.65 0.21
N LEU A 60 5.17 15.61 -0.43
CA LEU A 60 5.96 15.70 -1.66
C LEU A 60 5.30 14.82 -2.73
N ALA A 61 4.86 15.43 -3.83
CA ALA A 61 4.37 14.71 -5.00
C ALA A 61 5.56 14.23 -5.84
N VAL A 62 5.60 12.92 -6.15
CA VAL A 62 6.63 12.30 -6.98
C VAL A 62 5.96 11.36 -7.97
N ALA A 63 5.91 11.77 -9.24
CA ALA A 63 5.42 10.89 -10.29
C ALA A 63 6.38 9.71 -10.45
N ALA A 64 5.86 8.48 -10.28
CA ALA A 64 6.65 7.27 -10.35
C ALA A 64 5.82 6.09 -10.86
N ASP A 65 6.42 5.29 -11.72
CA ASP A 65 5.89 3.98 -12.12
C ASP A 65 6.67 2.88 -11.40
N VAL A 66 6.00 2.15 -10.52
CA VAL A 66 6.63 1.07 -9.76
C VAL A 66 7.03 -0.12 -10.65
N THR A 67 6.50 -0.20 -11.88
CA THR A 67 6.86 -1.24 -12.84
C THR A 67 8.22 -0.96 -13.52
N GLU A 68 8.78 0.24 -13.35
CA GLU A 68 10.02 0.70 -13.98
C GLU A 68 11.09 0.99 -12.92
N GLN A 69 12.20 0.22 -12.94
CA GLN A 69 13.26 0.36 -11.94
C GLN A 69 13.87 1.77 -11.91
N ALA A 70 14.17 2.34 -13.07
CA ALA A 70 14.74 3.68 -13.16
C ALA A 70 13.81 4.75 -12.60
N SER A 71 12.49 4.59 -12.77
CA SER A 71 11.49 5.49 -12.21
C SER A 71 11.47 5.43 -10.67
N VAL A 72 11.60 4.24 -10.11
CA VAL A 72 11.67 4.04 -8.65
C VAL A 72 12.96 4.62 -8.08
N ASP A 73 14.09 4.40 -8.75
CA ASP A 73 15.40 4.92 -8.30
C ASP A 73 15.39 6.46 -8.31
N ALA A 74 14.89 7.10 -9.37
CA ALA A 74 14.74 8.56 -9.44
C ALA A 74 13.77 9.11 -8.38
N ALA A 75 12.68 8.38 -8.10
CA ALA A 75 11.75 8.77 -7.05
C ALA A 75 12.41 8.70 -5.66
N ALA A 76 13.22 7.68 -5.39
CA ALA A 76 13.95 7.57 -4.13
C ALA A 76 14.96 8.71 -3.95
N GLU A 77 15.73 9.06 -4.99
CA GLU A 77 16.63 10.21 -4.98
C GLU A 77 15.90 11.51 -4.68
N ARG A 78 14.72 11.72 -5.30
CA ARG A 78 13.91 12.92 -5.06
C ARG A 78 13.39 12.97 -3.63
N VAL A 79 12.94 11.85 -3.06
CA VAL A 79 12.49 11.76 -1.67
C VAL A 79 13.64 12.05 -0.71
N HIS A 80 14.81 11.46 -0.93
CA HIS A 80 16.00 11.68 -0.09
C HIS A 80 16.46 13.15 -0.13
N ALA A 81 16.44 13.78 -1.30
CA ALA A 81 16.83 15.19 -1.45
C ALA A 81 15.91 16.14 -0.66
N GLU A 82 14.61 15.85 -0.58
CA GLU A 82 13.62 16.73 0.06
C GLU A 82 13.40 16.42 1.54
N PHE A 83 13.28 15.12 1.89
CA PHE A 83 12.88 14.68 3.22
C PHE A 83 13.97 13.96 4.00
N GLY A 84 15.08 13.60 3.34
CA GLY A 84 16.10 12.74 3.93
C GLY A 84 15.65 11.29 4.11
N PRO A 85 16.24 10.55 5.07
CA PRO A 85 15.97 9.13 5.25
C PRO A 85 14.51 8.83 5.64
N VAL A 86 13.98 7.73 5.09
CA VAL A 86 12.62 7.24 5.28
C VAL A 86 12.58 6.24 6.45
N ASP A 87 11.53 6.28 7.26
CA ASP A 87 11.32 5.30 8.35
C ASP A 87 9.97 4.58 8.28
N LEU A 88 9.15 4.90 7.27
CA LEU A 88 7.87 4.23 7.01
C LEU A 88 7.67 4.06 5.50
N VAL A 89 7.44 2.83 5.06
CA VAL A 89 7.09 2.51 3.67
C VAL A 89 5.73 1.85 3.64
N VAL A 90 4.83 2.35 2.80
CA VAL A 90 3.50 1.77 2.57
C VAL A 90 3.36 1.42 1.09
N ASN A 91 3.40 0.12 0.78
CA ASN A 91 3.14 -0.42 -0.55
C ASN A 91 1.64 -0.59 -0.74
N ALA A 92 0.98 0.45 -1.30
CA ALA A 92 -0.44 0.43 -1.63
C ALA A 92 -0.72 0.49 -3.15
N ALA A 93 0.30 0.56 -3.99
CA ALA A 93 0.13 0.42 -5.43
C ALA A 93 -0.30 -1.00 -5.78
N GLY A 94 -1.33 -1.13 -6.61
CA GLY A 94 -1.83 -2.43 -7.06
C GLY A 94 -2.85 -2.29 -8.18
N VAL A 95 -3.05 -3.38 -8.90
CA VAL A 95 -4.10 -3.53 -9.93
C VAL A 95 -4.82 -4.86 -9.75
N MET A 96 -6.09 -4.88 -10.12
CA MET A 96 -6.96 -6.05 -10.07
C MET A 96 -7.68 -6.16 -11.42
N LEU A 97 -7.35 -7.20 -12.18
CA LEU A 97 -7.82 -7.43 -13.55
C LEU A 97 -8.34 -8.89 -13.64
N PRO A 98 -9.50 -9.17 -13.02
CA PRO A 98 -10.06 -10.51 -13.02
C PRO A 98 -10.63 -10.86 -14.39
N ASN A 99 -10.30 -12.05 -14.86
CA ASN A 99 -10.87 -12.63 -16.07
C ASN A 99 -10.77 -14.16 -16.01
N PRO A 100 -11.64 -14.92 -16.72
CA PRO A 100 -11.49 -16.36 -16.86
C PRO A 100 -10.07 -16.69 -17.39
N VAL A 101 -9.46 -17.75 -16.86
CA VAL A 101 -8.09 -18.13 -17.25
C VAL A 101 -7.99 -18.53 -18.72
N ASP A 102 -9.05 -19.11 -19.28
CA ASP A 102 -9.17 -19.50 -20.68
C ASP A 102 -9.37 -18.31 -21.64
N ALA A 103 -9.69 -17.12 -21.12
CA ALA A 103 -9.66 -15.88 -21.90
C ALA A 103 -8.25 -15.48 -22.34
N GLY A 104 -7.20 -16.04 -21.71
CA GLY A 104 -5.82 -15.92 -22.15
C GLY A 104 -5.23 -14.49 -22.08
N ARG A 105 -5.73 -13.64 -21.19
CA ARG A 105 -5.33 -12.22 -21.04
C ARG A 105 -3.93 -12.09 -20.43
N ALA A 106 -2.90 -12.55 -21.16
CA ALA A 106 -1.51 -12.61 -20.67
C ALA A 106 -0.93 -11.22 -20.36
N ASP A 107 -1.35 -10.18 -21.06
CA ASP A 107 -1.01 -8.78 -20.82
C ASP A 107 -1.47 -8.30 -19.43
N GLU A 108 -2.67 -8.68 -19.03
CA GLU A 108 -3.22 -8.36 -17.71
C GLU A 108 -2.52 -9.14 -16.60
N TRP A 109 -2.22 -10.41 -16.86
CA TRP A 109 -1.46 -11.23 -15.91
C TRP A 109 -0.09 -10.61 -15.64
N GLN A 110 0.63 -10.23 -16.71
CA GLN A 110 1.92 -9.59 -16.59
C GLN A 110 1.82 -8.26 -15.85
N ARG A 111 0.82 -7.44 -16.17
CA ARG A 111 0.56 -6.16 -15.50
C ARG A 111 0.30 -6.34 -14.00
N MET A 112 -0.47 -7.37 -13.60
CA MET A 112 -0.69 -7.69 -12.18
C MET A 112 0.60 -8.15 -11.49
N LEU A 113 1.41 -9.00 -12.12
CA LEU A 113 2.70 -9.44 -11.58
C LEU A 113 3.68 -8.27 -11.43
N ASP A 114 3.80 -7.45 -12.47
CA ASP A 114 4.74 -6.32 -12.49
C ASP A 114 4.38 -5.25 -11.46
N THR A 115 3.08 -4.97 -11.28
CA THR A 115 2.64 -3.95 -10.33
C THR A 115 2.61 -4.49 -8.90
N ASN A 116 1.90 -5.60 -8.66
CA ASN A 116 1.57 -6.06 -7.32
C ASN A 116 2.73 -6.76 -6.63
N VAL A 117 3.64 -7.40 -7.38
CA VAL A 117 4.76 -8.17 -6.83
C VAL A 117 6.09 -7.47 -7.11
N THR A 118 6.46 -7.34 -8.37
CA THR A 118 7.77 -6.79 -8.75
C THR A 118 7.88 -5.31 -8.37
N GLY A 119 6.80 -4.54 -8.54
CA GLY A 119 6.74 -3.14 -8.13
C GLY A 119 6.91 -2.96 -6.62
N ALA A 120 6.26 -3.79 -5.82
CA ALA A 120 6.45 -3.78 -4.37
C ALA A 120 7.91 -4.11 -3.99
N LEU A 121 8.54 -5.10 -4.65
CA LEU A 121 9.95 -5.46 -4.44
C LEU A 121 10.90 -4.31 -4.78
N ARG A 122 10.65 -3.57 -5.86
CA ARG A 122 11.47 -2.41 -6.24
C ARG A 122 11.43 -1.31 -5.17
N ILE A 123 10.25 -1.01 -4.64
CA ILE A 123 10.10 -0.04 -3.54
C ILE A 123 10.79 -0.54 -2.26
N ILE A 124 10.61 -1.82 -1.91
CA ILE A 124 11.29 -2.43 -0.76
C ILE A 124 12.81 -2.29 -0.92
N ARG A 125 13.35 -2.66 -2.09
CA ARG A 125 14.78 -2.51 -2.40
C ARG A 125 15.26 -1.06 -2.21
N ALA A 126 14.50 -0.08 -2.70
CA ALA A 126 14.88 1.32 -2.69
C ALA A 126 15.01 1.90 -1.26
N PHE A 127 14.17 1.44 -0.32
CA PHE A 127 14.08 2.05 1.02
C PHE A 127 14.49 1.14 2.18
N THR A 128 14.84 -0.13 1.95
CA THR A 128 15.25 -1.06 3.03
C THR A 128 16.44 -0.53 3.82
N ALA A 129 17.44 0.08 3.15
CA ALA A 129 18.62 0.63 3.83
C ALA A 129 18.23 1.75 4.82
N ASP A 130 17.29 2.61 4.45
CA ASP A 130 16.77 3.66 5.30
C ASP A 130 16.05 3.11 6.53
N LEU A 131 15.17 2.13 6.31
CA LEU A 131 14.42 1.48 7.40
C LEU A 131 15.39 0.86 8.42
N VAL A 132 16.41 0.16 7.94
CA VAL A 132 17.43 -0.46 8.80
C VAL A 132 18.25 0.59 9.55
N ALA A 133 18.66 1.66 8.87
CA ALA A 133 19.40 2.76 9.50
C ALA A 133 18.53 3.49 10.54
N ALA A 134 17.24 3.70 10.27
CA ALA A 134 16.30 4.28 11.23
C ALA A 134 16.19 3.41 12.48
N ALA A 135 16.01 2.10 12.31
CA ALA A 135 15.91 1.13 13.40
C ALA A 135 17.20 1.07 14.22
N ALA A 136 18.37 1.03 13.58
CA ALA A 136 19.67 1.05 14.24
C ALA A 136 19.90 2.34 15.04
N GLY A 137 19.35 3.46 14.56
CA GLY A 137 19.33 4.75 15.26
C GLY A 137 18.29 4.86 16.38
N GLY A 138 17.62 3.77 16.76
CA GLY A 138 16.63 3.73 17.85
C GLY A 138 15.24 4.26 17.47
N ARG A 139 15.00 4.62 16.20
CA ARG A 139 13.69 5.05 15.69
C ARG A 139 12.82 3.85 15.35
N THR A 140 11.51 4.05 15.33
CA THR A 140 10.59 3.06 14.78
C THR A 140 10.72 3.02 13.26
N ALA A 141 10.82 1.83 12.68
CA ALA A 141 10.91 1.60 11.24
C ALA A 141 9.87 0.57 10.79
N ASP A 142 9.08 0.90 9.77
CA ASP A 142 7.99 0.07 9.29
C ASP A 142 7.99 -0.12 7.78
N LEU A 143 7.78 -1.36 7.37
CA LEU A 143 7.34 -1.74 6.03
C LEU A 143 5.92 -2.28 6.11
N VAL A 144 4.98 -1.62 5.46
CA VAL A 144 3.57 -2.05 5.37
C VAL A 144 3.25 -2.42 3.92
N ASN A 145 2.81 -3.65 3.71
CA ASN A 145 2.33 -4.12 2.41
C ASN A 145 0.81 -4.30 2.46
N ILE A 146 0.11 -3.82 1.43
CA ILE A 146 -1.34 -4.03 1.28
C ILE A 146 -1.58 -5.21 0.35
N SER A 147 -1.87 -6.36 0.96
CA SER A 147 -2.27 -7.57 0.26
C SER A 147 -3.79 -7.62 0.06
N SER A 148 -4.44 -8.72 0.33
CA SER A 148 -5.89 -8.92 0.20
C SER A 148 -6.31 -10.20 0.90
N ILE A 149 -7.57 -10.30 1.31
CA ILE A 149 -8.21 -11.58 1.66
C ILE A 149 -8.13 -12.59 0.50
N GLY A 150 -8.06 -12.12 -0.75
CA GLY A 150 -7.84 -12.94 -1.94
C GLY A 150 -6.50 -13.70 -1.94
N ALA A 151 -5.59 -13.44 -1.00
CA ALA A 151 -4.43 -14.29 -0.75
C ALA A 151 -4.78 -15.64 -0.09
N HIS A 152 -5.94 -15.76 0.53
CA HIS A 152 -6.37 -16.92 1.33
C HIS A 152 -7.66 -17.56 0.83
N ILE A 153 -8.57 -16.75 0.29
CA ILE A 153 -9.87 -17.20 -0.23
C ILE A 153 -9.85 -17.11 -1.75
N THR A 154 -10.28 -18.19 -2.40
CA THR A 154 -10.35 -18.25 -3.86
C THR A 154 -11.70 -17.75 -4.37
N PHE A 155 -11.63 -16.89 -5.39
CA PHE A 155 -12.81 -16.44 -6.13
C PHE A 155 -12.68 -16.86 -7.58
N PRO A 156 -13.75 -17.33 -8.25
CA PRO A 156 -13.74 -17.58 -9.69
C PRO A 156 -13.25 -16.35 -10.45
N ASN A 157 -12.43 -16.54 -11.48
CA ASN A 157 -11.86 -15.49 -12.33
C ASN A 157 -10.77 -14.61 -11.70
N TYR A 158 -10.45 -14.76 -10.41
CA TYR A 158 -9.44 -13.97 -9.71
C TYR A 158 -8.11 -14.72 -9.51
N ALA A 159 -7.87 -15.80 -10.25
CA ALA A 159 -6.73 -16.70 -10.02
C ALA A 159 -5.37 -15.95 -9.99
N VAL A 160 -5.08 -15.13 -11.01
CA VAL A 160 -3.79 -14.41 -11.09
C VAL A 160 -3.72 -13.29 -10.07
N TYR A 161 -4.79 -12.53 -9.87
CA TYR A 161 -4.85 -11.52 -8.80
C TYR A 161 -4.57 -12.16 -7.43
N GLY A 162 -5.29 -13.23 -7.09
CA GLY A 162 -5.11 -13.97 -5.83
C GLY A 162 -3.67 -14.47 -5.67
N ALA A 163 -3.09 -15.03 -6.75
CA ALA A 163 -1.69 -15.48 -6.74
C ALA A 163 -0.72 -14.33 -6.45
N THR A 164 -0.93 -13.12 -7.03
CA THR A 164 -0.06 -11.96 -6.73
C THR A 164 -0.19 -11.52 -5.29
N LYS A 165 -1.40 -11.57 -4.70
CA LYS A 165 -1.63 -11.21 -3.30
C LYS A 165 -1.08 -12.27 -2.35
N ALA A 166 -1.22 -13.56 -2.67
CA ALA A 166 -0.57 -14.64 -1.93
C ALA A 166 0.96 -14.52 -1.96
N ALA A 167 1.53 -14.17 -3.10
CA ALA A 167 2.97 -13.89 -3.22
C ALA A 167 3.40 -12.74 -2.30
N LEU A 168 2.65 -11.63 -2.26
CA LEU A 168 2.96 -10.48 -1.41
C LEU A 168 2.80 -10.82 0.08
N THR A 169 1.80 -11.62 0.44
CA THR A 169 1.60 -12.12 1.81
C THR A 169 2.79 -12.98 2.25
N TYR A 170 3.21 -13.95 1.42
CA TYR A 170 4.37 -14.79 1.72
C TYR A 170 5.66 -13.97 1.80
N LEU A 171 5.87 -13.05 0.85
CA LEU A 171 7.01 -12.13 0.84
C LEU A 171 7.08 -11.32 2.13
N SER A 172 5.96 -10.78 2.61
CA SER A 172 5.89 -10.03 3.85
C SER A 172 6.29 -10.90 5.06
N ALA A 173 5.85 -12.15 5.08
CA ALA A 173 6.23 -13.10 6.13
C ALA A 173 7.73 -13.42 6.10
N SER A 174 8.31 -13.63 4.92
CA SER A 174 9.74 -13.90 4.71
C SER A 174 10.59 -12.68 5.11
N LEU A 175 10.26 -11.50 4.61
CA LEU A 175 10.96 -10.26 4.94
C LEU A 175 10.96 -9.96 6.44
N ARG A 176 9.92 -10.35 7.16
CA ARG A 176 9.91 -10.19 8.62
C ARG A 176 10.97 -11.06 9.30
N THR A 177 11.29 -12.25 8.78
CA THR A 177 12.37 -13.07 9.33
C THR A 177 13.75 -12.50 9.07
N GLU A 178 13.90 -11.73 7.98
CA GLU A 178 15.16 -11.08 7.59
C GLU A 178 15.37 -9.72 8.28
N LEU A 179 14.31 -8.94 8.40
CA LEU A 179 14.35 -7.55 8.86
C LEU A 179 14.01 -7.40 10.35
N GLY A 180 13.22 -8.33 10.92
CA GLY A 180 12.86 -8.31 12.34
C GLY A 180 14.07 -8.34 13.29
N PRO A 181 15.11 -9.19 13.06
CA PRO A 181 16.35 -9.15 13.85
C PRO A 181 17.10 -7.82 13.75
N ARG A 182 16.75 -6.96 12.80
CA ARG A 182 17.28 -5.61 12.58
C ARG A 182 16.31 -4.53 13.08
N ASP A 183 15.32 -4.90 13.91
CA ASP A 183 14.28 -4.03 14.47
C ASP A 183 13.40 -3.30 13.45
N VAL A 184 13.29 -3.78 12.22
CA VAL A 184 12.33 -3.29 11.23
C VAL A 184 11.07 -4.11 11.31
N ARG A 185 9.94 -3.46 11.53
CA ARG A 185 8.63 -4.12 11.58
C ARG A 185 8.09 -4.30 10.16
N VAL A 186 7.63 -5.50 9.86
CA VAL A 186 6.96 -5.81 8.58
C VAL A 186 5.54 -6.22 8.87
N THR A 187 4.61 -5.42 8.38
CA THR A 187 3.16 -5.62 8.53
C THR A 187 2.53 -5.90 7.17
N ASN A 188 1.72 -6.94 7.09
CA ASN A 188 0.89 -7.23 5.94
C ASN A 188 -0.58 -6.98 6.30
N ILE A 189 -1.24 -6.06 5.60
CA ILE A 189 -2.66 -5.76 5.76
C ILE A 189 -3.42 -6.42 4.62
N GLU A 190 -4.47 -7.14 4.96
CA GLU A 190 -5.26 -7.97 4.05
C GLU A 190 -6.74 -7.58 4.11
N PRO A 191 -7.10 -6.51 3.39
CA PRO A 191 -8.47 -6.07 3.34
C PRO A 191 -9.37 -7.06 2.60
N GLY A 192 -10.62 -7.15 3.02
CA GLY A 192 -11.71 -7.68 2.24
C GLY A 192 -12.26 -6.67 1.23
N LEU A 193 -13.55 -6.77 0.97
CA LEU A 193 -14.24 -5.85 0.06
C LEU A 193 -14.07 -4.41 0.54
N THR A 194 -13.38 -3.61 -0.26
CA THR A 194 -13.03 -2.22 0.10
C THR A 194 -13.37 -1.29 -1.05
N ASP A 195 -14.12 -0.23 -0.76
CA ASP A 195 -14.46 0.80 -1.73
C ASP A 195 -13.20 1.59 -2.11
N SER A 196 -12.79 1.43 -3.37
CA SER A 196 -11.60 2.06 -3.94
C SER A 196 -11.67 2.07 -5.47
N GLU A 197 -10.85 2.91 -6.12
CA GLU A 197 -10.76 2.92 -7.60
C GLU A 197 -10.30 1.57 -8.19
N LEU A 198 -9.86 0.62 -7.38
CA LEU A 198 -9.40 -0.69 -7.84
C LEU A 198 -10.51 -1.48 -8.55
N ALA A 199 -11.76 -1.34 -8.09
CA ALA A 199 -12.94 -1.93 -8.73
C ALA A 199 -13.14 -1.39 -10.16
N GLY A 200 -12.84 -0.12 -10.39
CA GLY A 200 -12.92 0.52 -11.71
C GLY A 200 -11.90 0.03 -12.75
N HIS A 201 -10.95 -0.83 -12.37
CA HIS A 201 -10.02 -1.47 -13.31
C HIS A 201 -10.61 -2.72 -13.97
N VAL A 202 -11.74 -3.23 -13.48
CA VAL A 202 -12.41 -4.43 -14.01
C VAL A 202 -13.12 -4.06 -15.31
N ASP A 203 -12.58 -4.48 -16.45
CA ASP A 203 -13.12 -4.20 -17.79
C ASP A 203 -14.14 -5.24 -18.27
N ASN A 204 -14.25 -6.36 -17.56
CA ASN A 204 -15.27 -7.38 -17.80
C ASN A 204 -16.59 -6.96 -17.15
N ALA A 205 -17.60 -6.61 -17.95
CA ALA A 205 -18.87 -6.06 -17.49
C ALA A 205 -19.64 -7.03 -16.55
N GLU A 206 -19.56 -8.34 -16.79
CA GLU A 206 -20.21 -9.33 -15.93
C GLU A 206 -19.54 -9.35 -14.53
N LEU A 207 -18.21 -9.38 -14.50
CA LEU A 207 -17.47 -9.39 -13.24
C LEU A 207 -17.57 -8.06 -12.48
N SER A 208 -17.65 -6.93 -13.19
CA SER A 208 -17.95 -5.64 -12.59
C SER A 208 -19.31 -5.64 -11.92
N GLY A 209 -20.36 -6.14 -12.61
CA GLY A 209 -21.69 -6.24 -12.03
C GLY A 209 -21.78 -7.22 -10.85
N GLN A 210 -21.01 -8.32 -10.87
CA GLN A 210 -20.90 -9.23 -9.72
C GLN A 210 -20.26 -8.54 -8.52
N LEU A 211 -19.22 -7.75 -8.76
CA LEU A 211 -18.53 -6.99 -7.72
C LEU A 211 -19.44 -5.93 -7.09
N ASP A 212 -20.19 -5.19 -7.91
CA ASP A 212 -21.20 -4.22 -7.44
C ASP A 212 -22.26 -4.91 -6.58
N GLY A 213 -22.78 -6.06 -7.01
CA GLY A 213 -23.71 -6.85 -6.23
C GLY A 213 -23.14 -7.33 -4.89
N MET A 214 -21.83 -7.62 -4.82
CA MET A 214 -21.17 -7.94 -3.55
C MET A 214 -21.12 -6.71 -2.63
N PHE A 215 -20.85 -5.52 -3.14
CA PHE A 215 -20.89 -4.29 -2.35
C PHE A 215 -22.28 -4.02 -1.79
N ASP A 216 -23.33 -4.19 -2.59
CA ASP A 216 -24.72 -4.01 -2.16
C ASP A 216 -25.12 -5.01 -1.07
N ALA A 217 -24.70 -6.27 -1.19
CA ALA A 217 -25.10 -7.34 -0.27
C ALA A 217 -24.31 -7.32 1.04
N LEU A 218 -22.99 -7.08 0.98
CA LEU A 218 -22.07 -7.27 2.11
C LEU A 218 -21.67 -5.94 2.77
N GLY A 219 -21.82 -4.84 2.06
CA GLY A 219 -21.15 -3.57 2.37
C GLY A 219 -19.66 -3.65 2.03
N GLY A 220 -19.00 -2.51 2.03
CA GLY A 220 -17.55 -2.40 1.81
C GLY A 220 -16.89 -1.67 2.96
N LEU A 221 -15.60 -1.94 3.17
CA LEU A 221 -14.75 -1.08 3.98
C LEU A 221 -14.46 0.19 3.19
N SER A 222 -14.35 1.31 3.87
CA SER A 222 -13.84 2.53 3.26
C SER A 222 -12.30 2.55 3.23
N SER A 223 -11.74 3.29 2.28
CA SER A 223 -10.30 3.54 2.24
C SER A 223 -9.78 4.24 3.52
N ASP A 224 -10.62 5.06 4.18
CA ASP A 224 -10.26 5.75 5.44
C ASP A 224 -10.17 4.77 6.63
N GLU A 225 -10.98 3.71 6.67
CA GLU A 225 -10.88 2.66 7.70
C GLU A 225 -9.57 1.86 7.55
N ILE A 226 -9.14 1.61 6.31
CA ILE A 226 -7.83 0.97 6.07
C ILE A 226 -6.68 1.92 6.45
N ALA A 227 -6.81 3.21 6.17
CA ALA A 227 -5.82 4.21 6.57
C ALA A 227 -5.70 4.31 8.10
N ASP A 228 -6.82 4.26 8.84
CA ASP A 228 -6.83 4.23 10.31
C ASP A 228 -6.13 2.98 10.85
N LEU A 229 -6.37 1.82 10.25
CA LEU A 229 -5.69 0.59 10.61
C LEU A 229 -4.17 0.67 10.36
N ILE A 230 -3.73 1.28 9.26
CA ILE A 230 -2.30 1.53 8.97
C ILE A 230 -1.71 2.46 10.03
N ALA A 231 -2.38 3.57 10.36
CA ALA A 231 -1.95 4.49 11.39
C ALA A 231 -1.91 3.81 12.77
N TYR A 232 -2.90 3.00 13.10
CA TYR A 232 -2.92 2.20 14.33
C TYR A 232 -1.71 1.27 14.42
N THR A 233 -1.44 0.46 13.40
CA THR A 233 -0.36 -0.52 13.40
C THR A 233 1.01 0.15 13.52
N THR A 234 1.23 1.22 12.76
CA THR A 234 2.52 1.93 12.71
C THR A 234 2.77 2.83 13.91
N SER A 235 1.72 3.17 14.68
CA SER A 235 1.82 3.93 15.93
C SER A 235 2.16 3.08 17.17
N ARG A 236 2.20 1.76 17.06
CA ARG A 236 2.50 0.88 18.22
C ARG A 236 3.95 1.05 18.68
N ALA A 237 4.20 0.71 19.94
CA ALA A 237 5.55 0.73 20.50
C ALA A 237 6.51 -0.12 19.65
N ARG A 238 7.77 0.30 19.54
CA ARG A 238 8.79 -0.24 18.62
C ARG A 238 8.91 -1.78 18.66
N HIS A 239 8.76 -2.40 19.83
CA HIS A 239 8.86 -3.85 20.02
C HIS A 239 7.60 -4.62 19.63
N ILE A 240 6.50 -3.93 19.24
CA ILE A 240 5.23 -4.55 18.86
C ILE A 240 5.11 -4.52 17.34
N ASN A 241 5.09 -5.71 16.71
CA ASN A 241 4.81 -5.85 15.29
C ASN A 241 3.48 -6.59 15.08
N LEU A 242 2.48 -5.89 14.57
CA LEU A 242 1.24 -6.51 14.07
C LEU A 242 1.53 -7.10 12.69
N ARG A 243 1.96 -8.35 12.67
CA ARG A 243 2.59 -8.99 11.50
C ARG A 243 1.66 -9.17 10.30
N GLN A 244 0.40 -9.46 10.58
CA GLN A 244 -0.63 -9.77 9.59
C GLN A 244 -1.98 -9.39 10.17
N VAL A 245 -2.72 -8.58 9.43
CA VAL A 245 -4.01 -8.07 9.88
C VAL A 245 -5.02 -8.26 8.75
N VAL A 246 -5.93 -9.21 8.94
CA VAL A 246 -7.08 -9.42 8.08
C VAL A 246 -8.21 -8.54 8.57
N VAL A 247 -8.81 -7.74 7.70
CA VAL A 247 -9.95 -6.87 8.02
C VAL A 247 -11.02 -7.00 6.96
N LEU A 248 -12.22 -7.36 7.37
CA LEU A 248 -13.35 -7.67 6.50
C LEU A 248 -14.57 -6.84 6.92
N PRO A 249 -15.46 -6.48 5.98
CA PRO A 249 -16.83 -6.15 6.35
C PRO A 249 -17.44 -7.30 7.19
N THR A 250 -18.19 -6.97 8.22
CA THR A 250 -18.74 -7.99 9.15
C THR A 250 -19.57 -9.07 8.44
N ARG A 251 -20.19 -8.73 7.30
CA ARG A 251 -20.99 -9.66 6.50
C ARG A 251 -20.20 -10.50 5.51
N GLN A 252 -18.94 -10.19 5.29
CA GLN A 252 -18.02 -10.96 4.45
C GLN A 252 -17.38 -12.07 5.30
N ALA A 253 -18.05 -13.22 5.39
CA ALA A 253 -17.59 -14.39 6.16
C ALA A 253 -16.92 -15.42 5.26
#